data_ccf2c54858cc23344e870986e8769c86
#
_entry.id   ccf2c54858cc23344e870986e8769c86
#
_cell.length_a   1.000
_cell.length_b   1.000
_cell.length_c   1.000
_cell.angle_alpha   90.00
_cell.angle_beta   90.00
_cell.angle_gamma   90.00
#
_symmetry.space_group_name_H-M   'P 1'
#
loop_
_entity.id
_entity.type
_entity.pdbx_description
1 polymer ?
#
loop_
_entity_poly.entity_id
_entity_poly.type
_entity_poly.pdbx_seq_one_letter_code
_entity_poly.pdbx_strand_id
1 'polypeptide(L)'
;MQLADHSHLTYCTNIHPGESWSAHFEQLKQYIPAVKQEVSPDKPFGIGLRLSNTASLELSKEEALSEFKAWLETQECYVFTMNGFPYGGFHHTVVKDHVHTPDWTTSDRVLYTIRLFRLLAALLPEGMEGGISTAPLSYKLWHVRCESEQAAVMETTTLHILQVVEQLVRIHRNGGPSMHLDIEPEPDGMMENTQEFLDWYLHYLLPLGIPFLEDKFGISAEEAATAIRNHVQLCYDVCHFALVYESAENVLQQLKQHGLKVGKLQISAALKAAMPEDAATREAVVDAFREFNEPTYLHQVIARKDDGLLHYPDLPQALEDAGNPAVKEWRSHFHVPVFVGTFGVLSSTRSDIEQVLQLQRKQPFTQHLEVETYTWGVLPAELKLPMDRSVSRELGWVLQQLELPAR
;
A
#
# COMPACT_ATOMS: atom_id res chain seq x y z
N MET A 1 -13.91 7.72 -6.27
CA MET A 1 -15.17 8.51 -6.10
C MET A 1 -15.19 9.13 -4.70
N GLN A 2 -15.75 10.32 -4.55
CA GLN A 2 -15.88 10.94 -3.23
C GLN A 2 -17.06 10.36 -2.46
N LEU A 3 -16.84 10.07 -1.18
CA LEU A 3 -17.83 9.57 -0.24
C LEU A 3 -18.49 10.69 0.57
N ALA A 4 -19.50 10.36 1.37
CA ALA A 4 -20.26 11.34 2.16
C ALA A 4 -19.43 12.02 3.28
N ASP A 5 -18.39 11.34 3.77
CA ASP A 5 -17.45 11.84 4.79
C ASP A 5 -16.28 12.64 4.18
N HIS A 6 -16.37 12.97 2.89
CA HIS A 6 -15.32 13.61 2.09
C HIS A 6 -14.07 12.77 1.80
N SER A 7 -14.00 11.52 2.22
CA SER A 7 -12.97 10.62 1.79
C SER A 7 -13.16 10.18 0.32
N HIS A 8 -12.14 9.62 -0.28
CA HIS A 8 -12.14 9.17 -1.67
C HIS A 8 -11.86 7.68 -1.74
N LEU A 9 -12.72 6.92 -2.42
CA LEU A 9 -12.53 5.51 -2.69
C LEU A 9 -12.12 5.28 -4.14
N THR A 10 -11.11 4.44 -4.33
CA THR A 10 -10.61 3.98 -5.63
C THR A 10 -10.07 2.56 -5.54
N TYR A 11 -9.49 2.08 -6.64
CA TYR A 11 -8.65 0.89 -6.67
C TYR A 11 -7.26 1.25 -7.21
N CYS A 12 -6.26 0.44 -6.87
CA CYS A 12 -4.89 0.63 -7.33
C CYS A 12 -4.72 0.13 -8.76
N THR A 13 -4.27 1.00 -9.66
CA THR A 13 -4.03 0.63 -11.06
C THR A 13 -2.77 -0.22 -11.27
N ASN A 14 -2.08 -0.63 -10.19
CA ASN A 14 -1.01 -1.61 -10.27
C ASN A 14 -1.48 -3.00 -10.78
N ILE A 15 -2.79 -3.26 -10.74
CA ILE A 15 -3.38 -4.45 -11.34
C ILE A 15 -3.24 -4.49 -12.88
N HIS A 16 -3.13 -3.32 -13.52
CA HIS A 16 -3.04 -3.22 -14.97
C HIS A 16 -1.58 -3.35 -15.42
N PRO A 17 -1.28 -4.27 -16.36
CA PRO A 17 0.06 -4.38 -16.92
C PRO A 17 0.43 -3.15 -17.77
N GLY A 18 1.72 -2.91 -17.93
CA GLY A 18 2.25 -1.83 -18.79
C GLY A 18 3.37 -1.06 -18.09
N GLU A 19 4.60 -1.19 -18.62
CA GLU A 19 5.76 -0.51 -18.07
C GLU A 19 6.03 0.83 -18.76
N SER A 20 5.60 1.04 -20.01
CA SER A 20 5.59 2.34 -20.67
C SER A 20 4.30 3.08 -20.37
N TRP A 21 4.34 4.42 -20.43
CA TRP A 21 3.13 5.23 -20.28
C TRP A 21 2.06 4.88 -21.32
N SER A 22 2.46 4.73 -22.59
CA SER A 22 1.51 4.38 -23.64
C SER A 22 0.79 3.07 -23.37
N ALA A 23 1.51 2.01 -22.95
CA ALA A 23 0.92 0.73 -22.64
C ALA A 23 -0.02 0.83 -21.41
N HIS A 24 0.40 1.51 -20.35
CA HIS A 24 -0.41 1.70 -19.16
C HIS A 24 -1.66 2.56 -19.44
N PHE A 25 -1.52 3.63 -20.24
CA PHE A 25 -2.65 4.50 -20.58
C PHE A 25 -3.72 3.78 -21.42
N GLU A 26 -3.32 2.86 -22.31
CA GLU A 26 -4.29 2.01 -23.03
C GLU A 26 -5.09 1.13 -22.04
N GLN A 27 -4.46 0.60 -21.00
CA GLN A 27 -5.18 -0.14 -19.94
C GLN A 27 -6.17 0.77 -19.18
N LEU A 28 -5.75 1.99 -18.82
CA LEU A 28 -6.66 2.94 -18.17
C LEU A 28 -7.87 3.26 -19.05
N LYS A 29 -7.65 3.52 -20.34
CA LYS A 29 -8.73 3.76 -21.33
C LYS A 29 -9.68 2.56 -21.47
N GLN A 30 -9.16 1.34 -21.34
CA GLN A 30 -9.94 0.12 -21.46
C GLN A 30 -10.81 -0.12 -20.22
N TYR A 31 -10.28 0.03 -19.01
CA TYR A 31 -10.92 -0.45 -17.79
C TYR A 31 -11.61 0.65 -16.98
N ILE A 32 -11.05 1.85 -16.87
CA ILE A 32 -11.59 2.93 -16.03
C ILE A 32 -13.03 3.31 -16.41
N PRO A 33 -13.38 3.52 -17.69
CA PRO A 33 -14.76 3.87 -18.06
C PRO A 33 -15.78 2.80 -17.68
N ALA A 34 -15.43 1.51 -17.85
CA ALA A 34 -16.31 0.40 -17.50
C ALA A 34 -16.53 0.30 -15.98
N VAL A 35 -15.47 0.39 -15.20
CA VAL A 35 -15.55 0.41 -13.73
C VAL A 35 -16.34 1.63 -13.24
N LYS A 36 -16.04 2.84 -13.74
CA LYS A 36 -16.78 4.07 -13.39
C LYS A 36 -18.27 3.92 -13.66
N GLN A 37 -18.64 3.42 -14.83
CA GLN A 37 -20.04 3.24 -15.22
C GLN A 37 -20.81 2.33 -14.25
N GLU A 38 -20.14 1.34 -13.64
CA GLU A 38 -20.77 0.41 -12.70
C GLU A 38 -20.84 0.95 -11.27
N VAL A 39 -19.78 1.63 -10.80
CA VAL A 39 -19.67 2.00 -9.37
C VAL A 39 -19.89 3.48 -9.07
N SER A 40 -19.79 4.37 -10.07
CA SER A 40 -19.92 5.82 -9.93
C SER A 40 -20.46 6.49 -11.21
N PRO A 41 -21.63 6.05 -11.75
CA PRO A 41 -22.12 6.53 -13.05
C PRO A 41 -22.36 8.05 -13.08
N ASP A 42 -22.85 8.60 -11.98
CA ASP A 42 -23.34 9.98 -11.90
C ASP A 42 -22.37 10.94 -11.18
N LYS A 43 -21.18 10.47 -10.80
CA LYS A 43 -20.19 11.27 -10.05
C LYS A 43 -18.78 11.09 -10.63
N PRO A 44 -17.89 12.09 -10.44
CA PRO A 44 -16.48 11.92 -10.80
C PRO A 44 -15.85 10.72 -10.10
N PHE A 45 -14.98 9.99 -10.83
CA PHE A 45 -14.30 8.81 -10.33
C PHE A 45 -12.83 9.10 -10.04
N GLY A 46 -12.39 8.83 -8.81
CA GLY A 46 -10.98 8.94 -8.41
C GLY A 46 -10.17 7.75 -8.91
N ILE A 47 -8.96 7.99 -9.37
CA ILE A 47 -8.02 6.98 -9.84
C ILE A 47 -6.85 6.88 -8.85
N GLY A 48 -6.56 5.67 -8.37
CA GLY A 48 -5.34 5.34 -7.66
C GLY A 48 -4.26 4.93 -8.68
N LEU A 49 -3.40 5.87 -9.03
CA LEU A 49 -2.49 5.71 -10.16
C LEU A 49 -1.17 5.04 -9.75
N ARG A 50 -0.81 3.95 -10.40
CA ARG A 50 0.55 3.40 -10.34
C ARG A 50 1.29 3.73 -11.63
N LEU A 51 2.50 4.24 -11.52
CA LEU A 51 3.39 4.47 -12.65
C LEU A 51 4.73 3.77 -12.41
N SER A 52 5.22 3.01 -13.38
CA SER A 52 6.62 2.60 -13.37
C SER A 52 7.54 3.81 -13.50
N ASN A 53 8.84 3.64 -13.24
CA ASN A 53 9.82 4.70 -13.50
C ASN A 53 9.77 5.16 -14.96
N THR A 54 9.70 4.23 -15.91
CA THR A 54 9.62 4.53 -17.36
C THR A 54 8.35 5.32 -17.67
N ALA A 55 7.19 4.83 -17.23
CA ALA A 55 5.91 5.51 -17.46
C ALA A 55 5.91 6.92 -16.84
N SER A 56 6.49 7.09 -15.65
CA SER A 56 6.57 8.40 -14.99
C SER A 56 7.44 9.41 -15.75
N LEU A 57 8.54 8.95 -16.35
CA LEU A 57 9.39 9.78 -17.22
C LEU A 57 8.66 10.18 -18.51
N GLU A 58 7.94 9.25 -19.10
CA GLU A 58 7.17 9.51 -20.33
C GLU A 58 5.99 10.44 -20.08
N LEU A 59 5.23 10.24 -18.99
CA LEU A 59 4.12 11.11 -18.61
C LEU A 59 4.57 12.52 -18.20
N SER A 60 5.82 12.70 -17.77
CA SER A 60 6.37 14.01 -17.41
C SER A 60 6.59 14.91 -18.63
N LYS A 61 6.44 14.41 -19.85
CA LYS A 61 6.48 15.23 -21.07
C LYS A 61 5.18 16.04 -21.19
N GLU A 62 5.28 17.28 -21.59
CA GLU A 62 4.15 18.22 -21.63
C GLU A 62 2.99 17.70 -22.46
N GLU A 63 3.26 17.12 -23.63
CA GLU A 63 2.24 16.59 -24.53
C GLU A 63 1.49 15.42 -23.89
N ALA A 64 2.23 14.46 -23.28
CA ALA A 64 1.62 13.30 -22.63
C ALA A 64 0.78 13.68 -21.41
N LEU A 65 1.28 14.62 -20.58
CA LEU A 65 0.55 15.12 -19.42
C LEU A 65 -0.71 15.89 -19.84
N SER A 66 -0.63 16.69 -20.89
CA SER A 66 -1.78 17.44 -21.42
C SER A 66 -2.85 16.51 -22.00
N GLU A 67 -2.43 15.47 -22.75
CA GLU A 67 -3.34 14.44 -23.26
C GLU A 67 -4.05 13.70 -22.10
N PHE A 68 -3.31 13.31 -21.07
CA PHE A 68 -3.90 12.63 -19.93
C PHE A 68 -4.89 13.50 -19.16
N LYS A 69 -4.58 14.77 -18.93
CA LYS A 69 -5.50 15.73 -18.31
C LYS A 69 -6.79 15.88 -19.11
N ALA A 70 -6.71 16.05 -20.43
CA ALA A 70 -7.88 16.14 -21.29
C ALA A 70 -8.74 14.88 -21.26
N TRP A 71 -8.09 13.71 -21.18
CA TRP A 71 -8.80 12.43 -21.04
C TRP A 71 -9.50 12.32 -19.68
N LEU A 72 -8.82 12.68 -18.57
CA LEU A 72 -9.42 12.72 -17.23
C LEU A 72 -10.68 13.60 -17.20
N GLU A 73 -10.60 14.80 -17.77
CA GLU A 73 -11.74 15.72 -17.86
C GLU A 73 -12.88 15.11 -18.68
N THR A 74 -12.60 14.54 -19.86
CA THR A 74 -13.58 13.89 -20.73
C THR A 74 -14.28 12.71 -20.06
N GLN A 75 -13.54 11.94 -19.23
CA GLN A 75 -14.09 10.79 -18.51
C GLN A 75 -14.68 11.17 -17.14
N GLU A 76 -14.66 12.45 -16.76
CA GLU A 76 -15.02 12.92 -15.41
C GLU A 76 -14.25 12.12 -14.32
N CYS A 77 -12.94 11.99 -14.52
CA CYS A 77 -12.04 11.30 -13.59
C CYS A 77 -11.02 12.28 -13.01
N TYR A 78 -10.44 11.93 -11.88
CA TYR A 78 -9.36 12.67 -11.24
C TYR A 78 -8.36 11.72 -10.56
N VAL A 79 -7.12 12.19 -10.39
CA VAL A 79 -6.08 11.45 -9.65
C VAL A 79 -5.89 12.13 -8.31
N PHE A 80 -5.95 11.39 -7.20
CA PHE A 80 -5.76 11.93 -5.85
C PHE A 80 -4.70 11.15 -5.05
N THR A 81 -4.42 9.93 -5.44
CA THR A 81 -3.41 9.08 -4.81
C THR A 81 -2.61 8.31 -5.85
N MET A 82 -1.37 7.99 -5.51
CA MET A 82 -0.53 7.11 -6.32
C MET A 82 0.04 5.98 -5.45
N ASN A 83 0.28 4.83 -6.10
CA ASN A 83 1.11 3.77 -5.53
C ASN A 83 2.52 3.90 -6.11
N GLY A 84 3.48 4.35 -5.29
CA GLY A 84 4.89 4.54 -5.62
C GLY A 84 5.78 3.41 -5.12
N PHE A 85 5.23 2.29 -4.66
CA PHE A 85 6.01 1.16 -4.17
C PHE A 85 6.72 0.44 -5.32
N PRO A 86 6.03 -0.18 -6.32
CA PRO A 86 6.72 -0.86 -7.42
C PRO A 86 7.33 0.16 -8.39
N TYR A 87 8.66 0.14 -8.49
CA TYR A 87 9.42 1.05 -9.36
C TYR A 87 9.45 0.61 -10.81
N GLY A 88 9.61 -0.71 -11.06
CA GLY A 88 9.78 -1.30 -12.38
C GLY A 88 8.76 -2.39 -12.67
N GLY A 89 9.19 -3.40 -13.43
CA GLY A 89 8.37 -4.53 -13.85
C GLY A 89 7.65 -5.20 -12.70
N PHE A 90 6.31 -5.26 -12.81
CA PHE A 90 5.45 -5.79 -11.76
C PHE A 90 4.60 -6.96 -12.23
N HIS A 91 4.44 -7.15 -13.55
CA HIS A 91 3.67 -8.23 -14.15
C HIS A 91 4.53 -9.05 -15.12
N HIS A 92 4.22 -10.33 -15.26
CA HIS A 92 4.88 -11.26 -16.20
C HIS A 92 6.40 -11.39 -16.03
N THR A 93 6.89 -11.16 -14.82
CA THR A 93 8.28 -11.29 -14.43
C THR A 93 8.37 -11.78 -12.99
N VAL A 94 9.43 -12.49 -12.63
CA VAL A 94 9.67 -12.87 -11.24
C VAL A 94 10.05 -11.60 -10.46
N VAL A 95 9.18 -11.17 -9.57
CA VAL A 95 9.34 -9.94 -8.78
C VAL A 95 10.01 -10.25 -7.45
N LYS A 96 9.40 -11.15 -6.64
CA LYS A 96 9.87 -11.53 -5.30
C LYS A 96 10.35 -10.30 -4.50
N ASP A 97 11.46 -10.40 -3.76
CA ASP A 97 12.08 -9.31 -2.98
C ASP A 97 12.58 -8.14 -3.84
N HIS A 98 12.76 -8.35 -5.15
CA HIS A 98 13.11 -7.27 -6.09
C HIS A 98 12.02 -6.18 -6.23
N VAL A 99 10.80 -6.38 -5.70
CA VAL A 99 9.79 -5.32 -5.62
C VAL A 99 10.30 -4.09 -4.85
N HIS A 100 11.20 -4.30 -3.88
CA HIS A 100 11.83 -3.22 -3.11
C HIS A 100 12.89 -2.44 -3.91
N THR A 101 13.39 -2.98 -5.04
CA THR A 101 14.49 -2.38 -5.81
C THR A 101 13.99 -1.36 -6.84
N PRO A 102 14.66 -0.18 -6.97
CA PRO A 102 15.60 0.41 -6.03
C PRO A 102 14.92 0.83 -4.74
N ASP A 103 15.57 0.58 -3.60
CA ASP A 103 15.06 0.94 -2.27
C ASP A 103 15.43 2.38 -1.86
N TRP A 104 15.08 2.78 -0.64
CA TRP A 104 15.37 4.11 -0.14
C TRP A 104 16.85 4.35 0.20
N THR A 105 17.73 3.35 0.07
CA THR A 105 19.19 3.59 0.15
C THR A 105 19.74 4.27 -1.10
N THR A 106 18.95 4.37 -2.17
CA THR A 106 19.39 4.86 -3.48
C THR A 106 18.77 6.20 -3.86
N SER A 107 19.54 7.04 -4.58
CA SER A 107 19.05 8.29 -5.16
C SER A 107 17.99 8.06 -6.25
N ASP A 108 17.98 6.89 -6.90
CA ASP A 108 17.00 6.58 -7.93
C ASP A 108 15.58 6.54 -7.36
N ARG A 109 15.39 5.96 -6.15
CA ARG A 109 14.11 5.98 -5.43
C ARG A 109 13.68 7.41 -5.11
N VAL A 110 14.60 8.25 -4.64
CA VAL A 110 14.32 9.66 -4.35
C VAL A 110 13.84 10.41 -5.59
N LEU A 111 14.60 10.32 -6.69
CA LEU A 111 14.30 11.02 -7.94
C LEU A 111 12.96 10.56 -8.56
N TYR A 112 12.68 9.27 -8.50
CA TYR A 112 11.41 8.70 -8.93
C TYR A 112 10.26 9.25 -8.09
N THR A 113 10.35 9.21 -6.77
CA THR A 113 9.29 9.67 -5.86
C THR A 113 9.03 11.17 -6.00
N ILE A 114 10.08 12.00 -6.12
CA ILE A 114 9.94 13.43 -6.39
C ILE A 114 9.21 13.68 -7.72
N ARG A 115 9.51 12.88 -8.75
CA ARG A 115 8.82 12.97 -10.06
C ARG A 115 7.34 12.61 -9.92
N LEU A 116 7.01 11.54 -9.19
CA LEU A 116 5.61 11.19 -8.92
C LEU A 116 4.87 12.32 -8.22
N PHE A 117 5.47 12.98 -7.21
CA PHE A 117 4.85 14.13 -6.54
C PHE A 117 4.65 15.34 -7.46
N ARG A 118 5.58 15.61 -8.39
CA ARG A 118 5.38 16.67 -9.40
C ARG A 118 4.24 16.35 -10.35
N LEU A 119 4.11 15.08 -10.75
CA LEU A 119 2.98 14.63 -11.57
C LEU A 119 1.68 14.71 -10.78
N LEU A 120 1.66 14.24 -9.52
CA LEU A 120 0.47 14.31 -8.68
C LEU A 120 0.03 15.75 -8.45
N ALA A 121 0.96 16.68 -8.14
CA ALA A 121 0.66 18.10 -7.98
C ALA A 121 0.04 18.74 -9.24
N ALA A 122 0.41 18.25 -10.42
CA ALA A 122 -0.15 18.70 -11.68
C ALA A 122 -1.51 18.09 -12.03
N LEU A 123 -1.87 16.95 -11.41
CA LEU A 123 -3.08 16.18 -11.70
C LEU A 123 -4.17 16.34 -10.63
N LEU A 124 -3.80 16.78 -9.42
CA LEU A 124 -4.73 16.99 -8.32
C LEU A 124 -5.76 18.08 -8.64
N PRO A 125 -7.05 17.85 -8.35
CA PRO A 125 -8.04 18.90 -8.32
C PRO A 125 -7.68 19.99 -7.29
N GLU A 126 -8.09 21.22 -7.57
CA GLU A 126 -7.86 22.35 -6.67
C GLU A 126 -8.49 22.10 -5.28
N GLY A 127 -7.72 22.39 -4.23
CA GLY A 127 -8.16 22.21 -2.83
C GLY A 127 -8.11 20.78 -2.32
N MET A 128 -7.69 19.80 -3.13
CA MET A 128 -7.58 18.41 -2.73
C MET A 128 -6.17 18.09 -2.19
N GLU A 129 -6.11 17.29 -1.12
CA GLU A 129 -4.87 16.71 -0.62
C GLU A 129 -4.49 15.48 -1.45
N GLY A 130 -3.18 15.23 -1.63
CA GLY A 130 -2.65 14.10 -2.41
C GLY A 130 -1.69 13.23 -1.62
N GLY A 131 -1.73 11.92 -1.81
CA GLY A 131 -0.83 10.96 -1.12
C GLY A 131 -0.18 9.98 -2.07
N ILE A 132 1.06 9.57 -1.74
CA ILE A 132 1.80 8.54 -2.47
C ILE A 132 2.30 7.50 -1.48
N SER A 133 1.84 6.24 -1.60
CA SER A 133 2.40 5.14 -0.80
C SER A 133 3.75 4.67 -1.34
N THR A 134 4.61 4.18 -0.45
CA THR A 134 5.95 3.74 -0.76
C THR A 134 6.44 2.62 0.15
N ALA A 135 7.46 1.87 -0.33
CA ALA A 135 8.09 0.78 0.38
C ALA A 135 8.61 1.16 1.78
N PRO A 136 8.66 0.21 2.74
CA PRO A 136 9.11 0.40 4.12
C PRO A 136 10.64 0.49 4.22
N LEU A 137 11.24 1.53 3.65
CA LEU A 137 12.66 1.87 3.56
C LEU A 137 13.47 0.91 2.70
N SER A 138 13.58 -0.35 3.06
CA SER A 138 14.33 -1.39 2.37
C SER A 138 13.81 -2.78 2.78
N TYR A 139 14.33 -3.82 2.14
CA TYR A 139 14.08 -5.20 2.51
C TYR A 139 15.05 -5.64 3.62
N LYS A 140 14.53 -6.00 4.78
CA LYS A 140 15.30 -6.27 6.01
C LYS A 140 16.36 -7.35 5.81
N LEU A 141 16.04 -8.42 5.06
CA LEU A 141 16.93 -9.56 4.87
C LEU A 141 18.17 -9.25 4.01
N TRP A 142 18.19 -8.11 3.31
CA TRP A 142 19.42 -7.64 2.64
C TRP A 142 20.45 -7.06 3.61
N HIS A 143 20.06 -6.71 4.84
CA HIS A 143 20.84 -5.96 5.83
C HIS A 143 21.01 -6.70 7.16
N VAL A 144 21.19 -8.03 7.12
CA VAL A 144 21.23 -8.88 8.34
C VAL A 144 22.62 -9.04 8.95
N ARG A 145 23.68 -8.41 8.38
CA ARG A 145 25.06 -8.69 8.75
C ARG A 145 25.41 -8.22 10.17
N CYS A 146 24.99 -7.03 10.56
CA CYS A 146 25.18 -6.50 11.91
C CYS A 146 24.27 -5.28 12.19
N GLU A 147 24.06 -4.98 13.47
CA GLU A 147 23.24 -3.85 13.92
C GLU A 147 23.74 -2.48 13.41
N SER A 148 25.05 -2.30 13.28
CA SER A 148 25.62 -1.05 12.76
C SER A 148 25.33 -0.84 11.27
N GLU A 149 25.20 -1.90 10.49
CA GLU A 149 24.75 -1.82 9.08
C GLU A 149 23.29 -1.42 9.02
N GLN A 150 22.43 -2.03 9.83
CA GLN A 150 21.01 -1.67 9.90
C GLN A 150 20.81 -0.21 10.32
N ALA A 151 21.55 0.26 11.33
CA ALA A 151 21.50 1.67 11.76
C ALA A 151 21.91 2.63 10.65
N ALA A 152 22.98 2.33 9.89
CA ALA A 152 23.42 3.13 8.75
C ALA A 152 22.39 3.15 7.61
N VAL A 153 21.70 2.02 7.35
CA VAL A 153 20.59 1.94 6.41
C VAL A 153 19.43 2.81 6.86
N MET A 154 19.02 2.73 8.13
CA MET A 154 17.95 3.55 8.69
C MET A 154 18.26 5.06 8.57
N GLU A 155 19.50 5.48 8.85
CA GLU A 155 19.91 6.87 8.71
C GLU A 155 19.91 7.32 7.24
N THR A 156 20.51 6.53 6.34
CA THR A 156 20.59 6.86 4.91
C THR A 156 19.20 6.97 4.28
N THR A 157 18.34 6.01 4.54
CA THR A 157 16.97 5.99 4.00
C THR A 157 16.15 7.15 4.54
N THR A 158 16.32 7.50 5.81
CA THR A 158 15.67 8.65 6.44
C THR A 158 16.10 9.97 5.79
N LEU A 159 17.40 10.16 5.53
CA LEU A 159 17.92 11.35 4.85
C LEU A 159 17.36 11.46 3.42
N HIS A 160 17.19 10.35 2.71
CA HIS A 160 16.57 10.32 1.40
C HIS A 160 15.07 10.68 1.43
N ILE A 161 14.33 10.19 2.43
CA ILE A 161 12.93 10.60 2.65
C ILE A 161 12.84 12.09 2.93
N LEU A 162 13.76 12.65 3.75
CA LEU A 162 13.80 14.08 4.06
C LEU A 162 14.05 14.95 2.82
N GLN A 163 14.75 14.46 1.78
CA GLN A 163 14.86 15.16 0.50
C GLN A 163 13.51 15.25 -0.22
N VAL A 164 12.67 14.23 -0.10
CA VAL A 164 11.30 14.28 -0.63
C VAL A 164 10.46 15.25 0.20
N VAL A 165 10.53 15.20 1.53
CA VAL A 165 9.83 16.15 2.42
C VAL A 165 10.22 17.59 2.08
N GLU A 166 11.49 17.89 1.84
CA GLU A 166 11.93 19.22 1.37
C GLU A 166 11.17 19.66 0.12
N GLN A 167 11.00 18.78 -0.86
CA GLN A 167 10.26 19.13 -2.07
C GLN A 167 8.76 19.36 -1.79
N LEU A 168 8.14 18.56 -0.92
CA LEU A 168 6.74 18.74 -0.55
C LEU A 168 6.50 20.08 0.17
N VAL A 169 7.37 20.43 1.11
CA VAL A 169 7.35 21.74 1.78
C VAL A 169 7.52 22.88 0.77
N ARG A 170 8.45 22.76 -0.21
CA ARG A 170 8.63 23.77 -1.27
C ARG A 170 7.39 23.93 -2.14
N ILE A 171 6.77 22.81 -2.57
CA ILE A 171 5.55 22.83 -3.39
C ILE A 171 4.43 23.57 -2.61
N HIS A 172 4.20 23.18 -1.36
CA HIS A 172 3.15 23.75 -0.54
C HIS A 172 3.37 25.25 -0.26
N ARG A 173 4.59 25.66 0.10
CA ARG A 173 4.94 27.08 0.34
C ARG A 173 4.81 27.96 -0.91
N ASN A 174 4.95 27.38 -2.08
CA ASN A 174 4.76 28.11 -3.36
C ASN A 174 3.28 28.12 -3.82
N GLY A 175 2.34 27.78 -2.96
CA GLY A 175 0.91 27.76 -3.25
C GLY A 175 0.40 26.50 -3.93
N GLY A 176 1.21 25.46 -4.03
CA GLY A 176 0.81 24.15 -4.52
C GLY A 176 0.02 23.34 -3.46
N PRO A 177 -0.50 22.15 -3.86
CA PRO A 177 -1.32 21.32 -2.98
C PRO A 177 -0.55 20.79 -1.78
N SER A 178 -1.27 20.49 -0.69
CA SER A 178 -0.77 19.65 0.40
C SER A 178 -0.65 18.22 -0.07
N MET A 179 0.51 17.59 0.17
CA MET A 179 0.74 16.20 -0.23
C MET A 179 1.58 15.47 0.82
N HIS A 180 1.40 14.15 0.91
CA HIS A 180 2.10 13.31 1.87
C HIS A 180 2.67 12.04 1.22
N LEU A 181 3.82 11.60 1.74
CA LEU A 181 4.45 10.32 1.46
C LEU A 181 3.99 9.33 2.54
N ASP A 182 3.38 8.24 2.12
CA ASP A 182 2.78 7.26 3.01
C ASP A 182 3.65 6.02 3.05
N ILE A 183 4.34 5.84 4.17
CA ILE A 183 5.21 4.69 4.38
C ILE A 183 4.33 3.48 4.67
N GLU A 184 4.59 2.39 3.97
CA GLU A 184 3.78 1.16 4.00
C GLU A 184 4.55 0.01 4.66
N PRO A 185 4.41 -0.22 5.98
CA PRO A 185 5.00 -1.37 6.64
C PRO A 185 4.48 -2.68 6.06
N GLU A 186 5.39 -3.64 5.85
CA GLU A 186 5.05 -4.99 5.39
C GLU A 186 6.03 -6.02 5.96
N PRO A 187 5.67 -7.32 5.98
CA PRO A 187 6.58 -8.38 6.41
C PRO A 187 7.91 -8.35 5.65
N ASP A 188 9.01 -8.57 6.36
CA ASP A 188 10.40 -8.53 5.87
C ASP A 188 10.86 -7.12 5.38
N GLY A 189 10.03 -6.08 5.45
CA GLY A 189 10.48 -4.69 5.32
C GLY A 189 11.30 -4.24 6.52
N MET A 190 12.04 -3.12 6.41
CA MET A 190 12.74 -2.53 7.56
C MET A 190 11.76 -2.07 8.65
N MET A 191 10.48 -1.95 8.32
CA MET A 191 9.35 -1.76 9.23
C MET A 191 8.25 -2.74 8.84
N GLU A 192 7.88 -3.62 9.77
CA GLU A 192 6.87 -4.66 9.55
C GLU A 192 5.57 -4.39 10.31
N ASN A 193 5.62 -3.52 11.34
CA ASN A 193 4.54 -3.32 12.30
C ASN A 193 4.55 -1.89 12.85
N THR A 194 3.50 -1.58 13.66
CA THR A 194 3.33 -0.26 14.26
C THR A 194 4.49 0.16 15.13
N GLN A 195 5.04 -0.74 15.95
CA GLN A 195 6.12 -0.38 16.87
C GLN A 195 7.39 0.01 16.10
N GLU A 196 7.77 -0.77 15.08
CA GLU A 196 8.94 -0.46 14.24
C GLU A 196 8.76 0.85 13.45
N PHE A 197 7.53 1.14 12.96
CA PHE A 197 7.22 2.42 12.34
C PHE A 197 7.36 3.58 13.33
N LEU A 198 6.85 3.44 14.56
CA LEU A 198 6.96 4.46 15.61
C LEU A 198 8.41 4.66 16.03
N ASP A 199 9.19 3.58 16.21
CA ASP A 199 10.59 3.64 16.57
C ASP A 199 11.41 4.40 15.51
N TRP A 200 11.18 4.10 14.22
CA TRP A 200 11.79 4.85 13.13
C TRP A 200 11.37 6.33 13.14
N TYR A 201 10.07 6.59 13.27
CA TYR A 201 9.53 7.95 13.19
C TYR A 201 10.06 8.84 14.31
N LEU A 202 10.08 8.31 15.54
CA LEU A 202 10.45 9.06 16.74
C LEU A 202 11.96 9.14 16.97
N HIS A 203 12.72 8.12 16.56
CA HIS A 203 14.15 8.02 16.85
C HIS A 203 15.06 8.32 15.65
N TYR A 204 14.53 8.33 14.42
CA TYR A 204 15.28 8.69 13.21
C TYR A 204 14.65 9.87 12.48
N LEU A 205 13.36 9.78 12.09
CA LEU A 205 12.77 10.77 11.19
C LEU A 205 12.67 12.16 11.86
N LEU A 206 12.07 12.27 13.04
CA LEU A 206 11.97 13.56 13.73
C LEU A 206 13.33 14.11 14.16
N PRO A 207 14.25 13.33 14.79
CA PRO A 207 15.54 13.84 15.21
C PRO A 207 16.44 14.33 14.07
N LEU A 208 16.42 13.68 12.92
CA LEU A 208 17.18 14.09 11.74
C LEU A 208 16.44 15.18 10.95
N GLY A 209 15.13 15.10 10.87
CA GLY A 209 14.31 15.94 10.00
C GLY A 209 14.08 17.34 10.57
N ILE A 210 13.95 17.50 11.89
CA ILE A 210 13.75 18.82 12.50
C ILE A 210 14.92 19.73 12.17
N PRO A 211 16.19 19.44 12.54
CA PRO A 211 17.31 20.32 12.21
C PRO A 211 17.53 20.48 10.69
N PHE A 212 17.22 19.42 9.90
CA PHE A 212 17.31 19.50 8.44
C PHE A 212 16.36 20.56 7.87
N LEU A 213 15.09 20.60 8.31
CA LEU A 213 14.11 21.57 7.82
C LEU A 213 14.34 22.98 8.40
N GLU A 214 14.82 23.10 9.66
CA GLU A 214 15.24 24.38 10.24
C GLU A 214 16.34 25.04 9.38
N ASP A 215 17.37 24.27 9.01
CA ASP A 215 18.46 24.75 8.16
C ASP A 215 17.98 25.15 6.75
N LYS A 216 17.13 24.31 6.13
CA LYS A 216 16.63 24.53 4.77
C LYS A 216 15.68 25.71 4.61
N PHE A 217 14.85 25.95 5.63
CA PHE A 217 13.71 26.86 5.51
C PHE A 217 13.69 28.01 6.52
N GLY A 218 14.61 28.03 7.47
CA GLY A 218 14.65 29.05 8.53
C GLY A 218 13.40 29.06 9.41
N ILE A 219 12.83 27.90 9.69
CA ILE A 219 11.62 27.70 10.51
C ILE A 219 11.98 27.21 11.90
N SER A 220 11.04 27.31 12.84
CA SER A 220 11.22 26.77 14.19
C SER A 220 11.15 25.23 14.20
N ALA A 221 11.69 24.61 15.26
CA ALA A 221 11.61 23.18 15.49
C ALA A 221 10.16 22.66 15.52
N GLU A 222 9.22 23.44 16.06
CA GLU A 222 7.79 23.09 16.10
C GLU A 222 7.17 23.09 14.69
N GLU A 223 7.48 24.10 13.86
CA GLU A 223 7.04 24.15 12.47
C GLU A 223 7.66 23.03 11.65
N ALA A 224 8.93 22.71 11.86
CA ALA A 224 9.62 21.60 11.21
C ALA A 224 8.97 20.25 11.58
N ALA A 225 8.74 20.01 12.87
CA ALA A 225 8.04 18.80 13.33
C ALA A 225 6.62 18.67 12.77
N THR A 226 5.90 19.78 12.66
CA THR A 226 4.55 19.84 12.05
C THR A 226 4.62 19.53 10.56
N ALA A 227 5.58 20.09 9.84
CA ALA A 227 5.80 19.82 8.42
C ALA A 227 6.07 18.32 8.18
N ILE A 228 6.97 17.71 9.00
CA ILE A 228 7.25 16.27 8.90
C ILE A 228 5.97 15.45 9.10
N ARG A 229 5.18 15.72 10.16
CA ARG A 229 3.92 15.01 10.42
C ARG A 229 2.86 15.20 9.34
N ASN A 230 2.88 16.32 8.65
CA ASN A 230 1.96 16.55 7.54
C ASN A 230 2.41 15.85 6.25
N HIS A 231 3.71 15.73 6.01
CA HIS A 231 4.26 15.22 4.77
C HIS A 231 4.74 13.76 4.82
N VAL A 232 4.86 13.15 6.01
CA VAL A 232 5.17 11.72 6.16
C VAL A 232 4.13 11.08 7.05
N GLN A 233 3.37 10.15 6.49
CA GLN A 233 2.24 9.51 7.14
C GLN A 233 2.34 7.97 6.98
N LEU A 234 1.45 7.23 7.61
CA LEU A 234 1.36 5.78 7.48
C LEU A 234 0.46 5.42 6.30
N CYS A 235 0.91 4.54 5.41
CA CYS A 235 0.03 3.74 4.58
C CYS A 235 -0.39 2.50 5.38
N TYR A 236 -1.65 2.44 5.78
CA TYR A 236 -2.20 1.29 6.48
C TYR A 236 -2.71 0.27 5.46
N ASP A 237 -1.87 -0.73 5.13
CA ASP A 237 -2.31 -1.88 4.34
C ASP A 237 -2.94 -2.93 5.26
N VAL A 238 -4.23 -3.24 5.05
CA VAL A 238 -4.98 -4.17 5.93
C VAL A 238 -4.40 -5.57 5.89
N CYS A 239 -3.94 -6.03 4.73
CA CYS A 239 -3.29 -7.34 4.58
C CYS A 239 -2.03 -7.41 5.45
N HIS A 240 -1.15 -6.42 5.37
CA HIS A 240 0.14 -6.41 6.07
C HIS A 240 -0.03 -6.41 7.58
N PHE A 241 -0.88 -5.53 8.11
CA PHE A 241 -1.16 -5.49 9.55
C PHE A 241 -1.91 -6.73 10.05
N ALA A 242 -2.79 -7.31 9.22
CA ALA A 242 -3.43 -8.58 9.55
C ALA A 242 -2.42 -9.72 9.59
N LEU A 243 -1.40 -9.74 8.71
CA LEU A 243 -0.34 -10.76 8.70
C LEU A 243 0.41 -10.80 10.02
N VAL A 244 0.76 -9.66 10.58
CA VAL A 244 1.47 -9.57 11.87
C VAL A 244 0.53 -9.56 13.08
N TYR A 245 -0.77 -9.86 12.87
CA TYR A 245 -1.79 -9.97 13.92
C TYR A 245 -2.02 -8.69 14.73
N GLU A 246 -1.76 -7.52 14.17
CA GLU A 246 -2.08 -6.23 14.80
C GLU A 246 -3.54 -5.84 14.55
N SER A 247 -4.22 -5.36 15.58
CA SER A 247 -5.58 -4.84 15.42
C SER A 247 -5.54 -3.37 14.99
N ALA A 248 -6.41 -3.00 14.04
CA ALA A 248 -6.52 -1.62 13.56
C ALA A 248 -6.79 -0.61 14.69
N GLU A 249 -7.59 -0.99 15.67
CA GLU A 249 -7.91 -0.13 16.81
C GLU A 249 -6.66 0.25 17.61
N ASN A 250 -5.78 -0.74 17.88
CA ASN A 250 -4.51 -0.50 18.58
C ASN A 250 -3.57 0.37 17.74
N VAL A 251 -3.45 0.10 16.45
CA VAL A 251 -2.61 0.90 15.53
C VAL A 251 -3.05 2.36 15.53
N LEU A 252 -4.34 2.61 15.29
CA LEU A 252 -4.89 3.96 15.25
C LEU A 252 -4.74 4.69 16.60
N GLN A 253 -4.91 3.97 17.72
CA GLN A 253 -4.70 4.53 19.05
C GLN A 253 -3.25 4.94 19.29
N GLN A 254 -2.27 4.10 18.91
CA GLN A 254 -0.85 4.40 19.05
C GLN A 254 -0.45 5.59 18.18
N LEU A 255 -0.84 5.63 16.91
CA LEU A 255 -0.58 6.77 16.03
C LEU A 255 -1.14 8.07 16.62
N LYS A 256 -2.38 8.04 17.10
CA LYS A 256 -3.03 9.20 17.73
C LYS A 256 -2.28 9.70 18.95
N GLN A 257 -1.76 8.81 19.81
CA GLN A 257 -0.97 9.16 20.99
C GLN A 257 0.30 9.95 20.63
N HIS A 258 0.89 9.69 19.46
CA HIS A 258 2.09 10.37 18.97
C HIS A 258 1.77 11.52 17.98
N GLY A 259 0.49 11.82 17.74
CA GLY A 259 0.07 12.87 16.80
C GLY A 259 0.42 12.53 15.34
N LEU A 260 0.47 11.25 15.01
CA LEU A 260 0.73 10.75 13.66
C LEU A 260 -0.56 10.43 12.93
N LYS A 261 -0.52 10.41 11.60
CA LYS A 261 -1.68 10.25 10.73
C LYS A 261 -1.56 9.00 9.88
N VAL A 262 -2.72 8.48 9.46
CA VAL A 262 -2.84 7.54 8.36
C VAL A 262 -3.13 8.35 7.10
N GLY A 263 -2.19 8.34 6.16
CA GLY A 263 -2.34 9.03 4.87
C GLY A 263 -3.18 8.24 3.88
N LYS A 264 -3.04 6.92 3.88
CA LYS A 264 -3.77 6.02 2.99
C LYS A 264 -4.21 4.75 3.73
N LEU A 265 -5.43 4.30 3.48
CA LEU A 265 -5.91 2.97 3.79
C LEU A 265 -5.88 2.13 2.51
N GLN A 266 -4.96 1.15 2.46
CA GLN A 266 -4.89 0.14 1.43
C GLN A 266 -5.82 -1.01 1.84
N ILE A 267 -6.90 -1.22 1.10
CA ILE A 267 -7.93 -2.21 1.40
C ILE A 267 -7.57 -3.50 0.66
N SER A 268 -7.03 -4.45 1.38
CA SER A 268 -6.47 -5.70 0.91
C SER A 268 -6.76 -6.84 1.89
N ALA A 269 -6.74 -8.08 1.45
CA ALA A 269 -7.00 -9.24 2.29
C ALA A 269 -5.90 -10.29 2.13
N ALA A 270 -5.37 -10.80 3.24
CA ALA A 270 -4.46 -11.94 3.25
C ALA A 270 -5.22 -13.27 3.19
N LEU A 271 -4.54 -14.31 2.71
CA LEU A 271 -5.00 -15.70 2.81
C LEU A 271 -4.65 -16.26 4.19
N LYS A 272 -5.57 -17.00 4.84
CA LYS A 272 -5.31 -17.63 6.13
C LYS A 272 -5.96 -18.98 6.30
N ALA A 273 -5.42 -19.82 7.20
CA ALA A 273 -6.10 -20.99 7.71
C ALA A 273 -5.60 -21.39 9.11
N ALA A 274 -6.50 -21.95 9.92
CA ALA A 274 -6.09 -22.71 11.09
C ALA A 274 -5.29 -23.95 10.65
N MET A 275 -4.28 -24.31 11.44
CA MET A 275 -3.46 -25.51 11.21
C MET A 275 -3.91 -26.60 12.20
N PRO A 276 -4.77 -27.55 11.78
CA PRO A 276 -5.34 -28.57 12.65
C PRO A 276 -4.27 -29.51 13.20
N GLU A 277 -4.55 -30.12 14.36
CA GLU A 277 -3.67 -31.17 14.92
C GLU A 277 -3.85 -32.52 14.21
N ASP A 278 -5.05 -32.78 13.68
CA ASP A 278 -5.33 -33.96 12.87
C ASP A 278 -4.54 -33.91 11.54
N ALA A 279 -3.70 -34.92 11.32
CA ALA A 279 -2.78 -34.94 10.18
C ALA A 279 -3.47 -34.91 8.82
N ALA A 280 -4.62 -35.58 8.67
CA ALA A 280 -5.33 -35.63 7.39
C ALA A 280 -5.98 -34.28 7.05
N THR A 281 -6.60 -33.63 8.05
CA THR A 281 -7.19 -32.32 7.89
C THR A 281 -6.12 -31.25 7.67
N ARG A 282 -4.98 -31.37 8.36
CA ARG A 282 -3.83 -30.48 8.17
C ARG A 282 -3.26 -30.57 6.76
N GLU A 283 -3.07 -31.82 6.24
CA GLU A 283 -2.59 -32.02 4.87
C GLU A 283 -3.53 -31.39 3.83
N ALA A 284 -4.86 -31.49 4.01
CA ALA A 284 -5.82 -30.82 3.13
C ALA A 284 -5.67 -29.29 3.12
N VAL A 285 -5.34 -28.67 4.27
CA VAL A 285 -5.03 -27.23 4.35
C VAL A 285 -3.73 -26.91 3.61
N VAL A 286 -2.69 -27.72 3.82
CA VAL A 286 -1.38 -27.56 3.17
C VAL A 286 -1.51 -27.71 1.65
N ASP A 287 -2.28 -28.69 1.17
CA ASP A 287 -2.55 -28.89 -0.26
C ASP A 287 -3.25 -27.66 -0.87
N ALA A 288 -4.22 -27.10 -0.15
CA ALA A 288 -4.89 -25.89 -0.61
C ALA A 288 -3.92 -24.69 -0.70
N PHE A 289 -2.98 -24.52 0.24
CA PHE A 289 -1.95 -23.47 0.13
C PHE A 289 -0.99 -23.71 -1.04
N ARG A 290 -0.68 -24.94 -1.39
CA ARG A 290 0.20 -25.26 -2.54
C ARG A 290 -0.35 -24.69 -3.85
N GLU A 291 -1.67 -24.56 -4.02
CA GLU A 291 -2.29 -23.95 -5.20
C GLU A 291 -2.00 -22.44 -5.33
N PHE A 292 -1.66 -21.78 -4.23
CA PHE A 292 -1.26 -20.37 -4.19
C PHE A 292 0.26 -20.16 -4.26
N ASN A 293 1.05 -21.23 -4.36
CA ASN A 293 2.50 -21.17 -4.50
C ASN A 293 2.90 -20.87 -5.94
N GLU A 294 2.93 -19.59 -6.32
CA GLU A 294 3.28 -19.12 -7.64
C GLU A 294 4.62 -18.36 -7.62
N PRO A 295 5.37 -18.28 -8.72
CA PRO A 295 6.74 -17.78 -8.70
C PRO A 295 6.88 -16.25 -8.82
N THR A 296 5.81 -15.50 -9.13
CA THR A 296 5.90 -14.09 -9.50
C THR A 296 6.17 -13.19 -8.31
N TYR A 297 5.32 -13.32 -7.27
CA TYR A 297 5.34 -12.45 -6.10
C TYR A 297 5.97 -13.15 -4.88
N LEU A 298 6.31 -12.36 -3.87
CA LEU A 298 6.74 -12.84 -2.57
C LEU A 298 5.51 -13.11 -1.70
N HIS A 299 5.45 -14.32 -1.13
CA HIS A 299 4.32 -14.74 -0.30
C HIS A 299 4.80 -15.11 1.10
N GLN A 300 5.20 -14.10 1.88
CA GLN A 300 5.61 -14.30 3.27
C GLN A 300 4.49 -14.99 4.05
N VAL A 301 4.86 -15.88 4.96
CA VAL A 301 3.91 -16.54 5.85
C VAL A 301 4.24 -16.21 7.30
N ILE A 302 3.26 -15.65 7.99
CA ILE A 302 3.33 -15.44 9.44
C ILE A 302 2.50 -16.52 10.12
N ALA A 303 3.18 -17.39 10.84
CA ALA A 303 2.57 -18.49 11.56
C ALA A 303 2.39 -18.13 13.03
N ARG A 304 1.17 -18.29 13.55
CA ARG A 304 0.88 -18.10 14.97
C ARG A 304 1.10 -19.39 15.74
N LYS A 305 1.86 -19.28 16.83
CA LYS A 305 2.07 -20.32 17.85
C LYS A 305 1.50 -19.85 19.19
N ASP A 306 1.52 -20.71 20.20
CA ASP A 306 1.06 -20.35 21.55
C ASP A 306 2.02 -19.35 22.23
N ASP A 307 3.31 -19.36 21.86
CA ASP A 307 4.39 -18.55 22.45
C ASP A 307 4.88 -17.40 21.55
N GLY A 308 4.14 -17.06 20.46
CA GLY A 308 4.49 -15.96 19.57
C GLY A 308 4.30 -16.27 18.09
N LEU A 309 4.96 -15.49 17.24
CA LEU A 309 4.89 -15.61 15.79
C LEU A 309 6.16 -16.28 15.25
N LEU A 310 6.00 -17.03 14.16
CA LEU A 310 7.09 -17.60 13.38
C LEU A 310 6.98 -17.07 11.95
N HIS A 311 8.07 -16.52 11.45
CA HIS A 311 8.20 -15.93 10.13
C HIS A 311 8.79 -16.92 9.13
N TYR A 312 8.16 -17.06 7.98
CA TYR A 312 8.73 -17.69 6.79
C TYR A 312 8.82 -16.66 5.67
N PRO A 313 10.01 -16.45 5.08
CA PRO A 313 10.22 -15.40 4.09
C PRO A 313 9.44 -15.61 2.78
N ASP A 314 9.02 -16.85 2.50
CA ASP A 314 8.12 -17.14 1.37
C ASP A 314 7.31 -18.42 1.66
N LEU A 315 6.22 -18.65 0.95
CA LEU A 315 5.33 -19.80 1.13
C LEU A 315 6.05 -21.18 0.98
N PRO A 316 7.01 -21.38 0.06
CA PRO A 316 7.77 -22.64 -0.02
C PRO A 316 8.38 -23.08 1.32
N GLN A 317 9.00 -22.17 2.08
CA GLN A 317 9.59 -22.48 3.37
C GLN A 317 8.56 -22.89 4.42
N ALA A 318 7.38 -22.24 4.42
CA ALA A 318 6.28 -22.64 5.28
C ALA A 318 5.75 -24.04 4.92
N LEU A 319 5.67 -24.35 3.62
CA LEU A 319 5.26 -25.68 3.13
C LEU A 319 6.25 -26.79 3.52
N GLU A 320 7.55 -26.49 3.58
CA GLU A 320 8.58 -27.45 4.08
C GLU A 320 8.42 -27.74 5.58
N ASP A 321 7.95 -26.77 6.37
CA ASP A 321 7.70 -26.90 7.82
C ASP A 321 6.22 -27.18 8.16
N ALA A 322 5.43 -27.63 7.19
CA ALA A 322 3.98 -27.85 7.34
C ALA A 322 3.61 -28.83 8.47
N GLY A 323 4.52 -29.76 8.82
CA GLY A 323 4.36 -30.72 9.90
C GLY A 323 4.57 -30.16 11.31
N ASN A 324 4.95 -28.90 11.49
CA ASN A 324 5.27 -28.31 12.78
C ASN A 324 4.04 -28.23 13.70
N PRO A 325 4.00 -29.03 14.81
CA PRO A 325 2.82 -29.10 15.65
C PRO A 325 2.59 -27.85 16.52
N ALA A 326 3.61 -27.00 16.66
CA ALA A 326 3.50 -25.75 17.41
C ALA A 326 2.70 -24.69 16.65
N VAL A 327 2.59 -24.80 15.32
CA VAL A 327 1.88 -23.85 14.48
C VAL A 327 0.37 -24.11 14.52
N LYS A 328 -0.39 -23.07 14.87
CA LYS A 328 -1.86 -23.09 15.04
C LYS A 328 -2.61 -22.39 13.92
N GLU A 329 -2.01 -21.41 13.25
CA GLU A 329 -2.61 -20.67 12.12
C GLU A 329 -1.51 -20.17 11.20
N TRP A 330 -1.76 -20.20 9.90
CA TRP A 330 -0.97 -19.49 8.89
C TRP A 330 -1.75 -18.29 8.36
N ARG A 331 -1.06 -17.18 8.14
CA ARG A 331 -1.48 -16.06 7.30
C ARG A 331 -0.41 -15.84 6.25
N SER A 332 -0.81 -15.85 4.97
CA SER A 332 0.10 -15.69 3.83
C SER A 332 -0.17 -14.39 3.11
N HIS A 333 0.90 -13.66 2.78
CA HIS A 333 0.87 -12.46 1.96
C HIS A 333 0.49 -12.81 0.53
N PHE A 334 -0.79 -12.92 0.29
CA PHE A 334 -1.39 -13.15 -1.02
C PHE A 334 -2.68 -12.34 -1.07
N HIS A 335 -2.70 -11.26 -1.87
CA HIS A 335 -3.87 -10.40 -1.96
C HIS A 335 -5.03 -11.15 -2.63
N VAL A 336 -5.95 -11.66 -1.83
CA VAL A 336 -7.16 -12.33 -2.32
C VAL A 336 -8.31 -11.32 -2.41
N PRO A 337 -9.36 -11.60 -3.24
CA PRO A 337 -10.49 -10.69 -3.39
C PRO A 337 -11.11 -10.29 -2.06
N VAL A 338 -11.23 -8.99 -1.80
CA VAL A 338 -11.59 -8.42 -0.49
C VAL A 338 -12.96 -8.84 0.04
N PHE A 339 -13.89 -9.20 -0.85
CA PHE A 339 -15.24 -9.64 -0.50
C PHE A 339 -15.35 -11.14 -0.19
N VAL A 340 -14.33 -11.94 -0.49
CA VAL A 340 -14.37 -13.40 -0.29
C VAL A 340 -13.86 -13.75 1.11
N GLY A 341 -14.70 -14.40 1.91
CA GLY A 341 -14.33 -14.82 3.26
C GLY A 341 -13.72 -16.21 3.34
N THR A 342 -14.02 -17.10 2.38
CA THR A 342 -13.58 -18.49 2.39
C THR A 342 -13.24 -18.99 0.98
N PHE A 343 -12.21 -19.85 0.89
CA PHE A 343 -11.73 -20.50 -0.33
C PHE A 343 -11.55 -22.00 -0.04
N GLY A 344 -12.62 -22.78 -0.16
CA GLY A 344 -12.61 -24.19 0.26
C GLY A 344 -12.29 -24.31 1.77
N VAL A 345 -11.16 -24.94 2.10
CA VAL A 345 -10.69 -25.11 3.49
C VAL A 345 -9.90 -23.89 3.99
N LEU A 346 -9.53 -22.96 3.10
CA LEU A 346 -8.86 -21.71 3.45
C LEU A 346 -9.88 -20.61 3.71
N SER A 347 -9.44 -19.54 4.36
CA SER A 347 -10.20 -18.29 4.57
C SER A 347 -9.33 -17.09 4.29
N SER A 348 -9.95 -15.90 4.28
CA SER A 348 -9.23 -14.64 4.15
C SER A 348 -9.27 -13.82 5.43
N THR A 349 -8.47 -12.76 5.48
CA THR A 349 -8.53 -11.75 6.54
C THR A 349 -9.62 -10.69 6.27
N ARG A 350 -10.68 -11.01 5.54
CA ARG A 350 -11.82 -10.10 5.27
C ARG A 350 -12.40 -9.47 6.53
N SER A 351 -12.44 -10.22 7.64
CA SER A 351 -12.90 -9.70 8.94
C SER A 351 -12.08 -8.50 9.43
N ASP A 352 -10.80 -8.46 9.09
CA ASP A 352 -9.91 -7.35 9.45
C ASP A 352 -10.27 -6.11 8.63
N ILE A 353 -10.62 -6.26 7.34
CA ILE A 353 -11.15 -5.17 6.50
C ILE A 353 -12.46 -4.63 7.08
N GLU A 354 -13.40 -5.52 7.44
CA GLU A 354 -14.69 -5.13 8.02
C GLU A 354 -14.51 -4.28 9.30
N GLN A 355 -13.54 -4.64 10.16
CA GLN A 355 -13.20 -3.87 11.36
C GLN A 355 -12.62 -2.49 11.03
N VAL A 356 -11.66 -2.42 10.13
CA VAL A 356 -11.04 -1.15 9.71
C VAL A 356 -12.05 -0.20 9.08
N LEU A 357 -12.90 -0.71 8.18
CA LEU A 357 -13.95 0.10 7.55
C LEU A 357 -15.02 0.55 8.57
N GLN A 358 -15.29 -0.25 9.61
CA GLN A 358 -16.13 0.17 10.71
C GLN A 358 -15.52 1.33 11.51
N LEU A 359 -14.19 1.32 11.74
CA LEU A 359 -13.49 2.42 12.41
C LEU A 359 -13.50 3.67 11.54
N GLN A 360 -13.19 3.55 10.24
CA GLN A 360 -13.25 4.65 9.27
C GLN A 360 -14.64 5.31 9.26
N ARG A 361 -15.70 4.52 9.23
CA ARG A 361 -17.09 5.01 9.25
C ARG A 361 -17.47 5.70 10.56
N LYS A 362 -17.00 5.18 11.71
CA LYS A 362 -17.30 5.78 13.03
C LYS A 362 -16.57 7.10 13.22
N GLN A 363 -15.34 7.16 12.84
CA GLN A 363 -14.46 8.32 12.95
C GLN A 363 -13.45 8.29 11.80
N PRO A 364 -13.72 8.97 10.70
CA PRO A 364 -12.81 9.01 9.55
C PRO A 364 -11.39 9.42 9.99
N PHE A 365 -10.42 8.59 9.68
CA PHE A 365 -9.03 8.77 10.06
C PHE A 365 -8.11 9.00 8.85
N THR A 366 -8.61 8.75 7.64
CA THR A 366 -7.94 9.08 6.38
C THR A 366 -8.96 9.50 5.32
N GLN A 367 -8.50 10.29 4.34
CA GLN A 367 -9.30 10.65 3.16
C GLN A 367 -9.02 9.75 1.96
N HIS A 368 -7.99 8.90 1.98
CA HIS A 368 -7.56 8.08 0.86
C HIS A 368 -7.81 6.60 1.13
N LEU A 369 -8.81 6.03 0.46
CA LEU A 369 -9.15 4.61 0.50
C LEU A 369 -8.90 3.99 -0.88
N GLU A 370 -8.05 2.98 -0.93
CA GLU A 370 -7.65 2.32 -2.17
C GLU A 370 -7.75 0.79 -2.03
N VAL A 371 -8.58 0.15 -2.87
CA VAL A 371 -8.64 -1.31 -2.95
C VAL A 371 -7.41 -1.81 -3.71
N GLU A 372 -6.73 -2.80 -3.17
CA GLU A 372 -5.55 -3.36 -3.80
C GLU A 372 -5.59 -4.89 -3.85
N THR A 373 -5.88 -5.43 -5.03
CA THR A 373 -5.84 -6.86 -5.34
C THR A 373 -5.12 -7.06 -6.66
N TYR A 374 -3.78 -7.06 -6.64
CA TYR A 374 -2.96 -7.19 -7.85
C TYR A 374 -2.79 -8.63 -8.34
N THR A 375 -3.22 -9.64 -7.58
CA THR A 375 -2.99 -11.06 -7.86
C THR A 375 -4.02 -11.72 -8.77
N TRP A 376 -4.98 -10.98 -9.34
CA TRP A 376 -6.03 -11.55 -10.21
C TRP A 376 -5.49 -12.44 -11.33
N GLY A 377 -4.33 -12.12 -11.89
CA GLY A 377 -3.68 -12.91 -12.93
C GLY A 377 -3.16 -14.28 -12.47
N VAL A 378 -2.82 -14.43 -11.18
CA VAL A 378 -2.20 -15.61 -10.58
C VAL A 378 -3.14 -16.39 -9.65
N LEU A 379 -4.38 -15.91 -9.43
CA LEU A 379 -5.41 -16.64 -8.69
C LEU A 379 -5.72 -18.00 -9.35
N PRO A 380 -6.16 -19.00 -8.57
CA PRO A 380 -6.75 -20.22 -9.09
C PRO A 380 -7.87 -19.94 -10.09
N ALA A 381 -8.00 -20.79 -11.15
CA ALA A 381 -8.83 -20.50 -12.30
C ALA A 381 -10.33 -20.30 -11.96
N GLU A 382 -10.83 -21.00 -10.95
CA GLU A 382 -12.21 -20.92 -10.47
C GLU A 382 -12.56 -19.59 -9.78
N LEU A 383 -11.55 -18.80 -9.40
CA LEU A 383 -11.73 -17.50 -8.77
C LEU A 383 -11.63 -16.35 -9.77
N LYS A 384 -11.19 -16.62 -11.00
CA LYS A 384 -10.97 -15.59 -12.02
C LYS A 384 -12.29 -15.11 -12.64
N LEU A 385 -12.47 -13.80 -12.68
CA LEU A 385 -13.51 -13.09 -13.41
C LEU A 385 -12.87 -12.09 -14.38
N PRO A 386 -13.62 -11.54 -15.35
CA PRO A 386 -13.14 -10.39 -16.12
C PRO A 386 -12.70 -9.25 -15.19
N MET A 387 -11.60 -8.58 -15.52
CA MET A 387 -10.92 -7.62 -14.65
C MET A 387 -11.84 -6.49 -14.19
N ASP A 388 -12.58 -5.86 -15.10
CA ASP A 388 -13.53 -4.79 -14.82
C ASP A 388 -14.60 -5.23 -13.82
N ARG A 389 -15.14 -6.45 -13.99
CA ARG A 389 -16.12 -7.05 -13.08
C ARG A 389 -15.55 -7.33 -11.69
N SER A 390 -14.31 -7.80 -11.65
CA SER A 390 -13.61 -8.08 -10.40
C SER A 390 -13.44 -6.80 -9.58
N VAL A 391 -12.88 -5.77 -10.20
CA VAL A 391 -12.64 -4.46 -9.58
C VAL A 391 -13.96 -3.81 -9.15
N SER A 392 -14.98 -3.80 -10.04
CA SER A 392 -16.29 -3.22 -9.70
C SER A 392 -16.94 -3.92 -8.52
N ARG A 393 -16.82 -5.25 -8.43
CA ARG A 393 -17.37 -6.03 -7.33
C ARG A 393 -16.66 -5.74 -6.00
N GLU A 394 -15.34 -5.56 -6.02
CA GLU A 394 -14.58 -5.17 -4.84
C GLU A 394 -14.99 -3.79 -4.33
N LEU A 395 -14.99 -2.80 -5.21
CA LEU A 395 -15.42 -1.44 -4.89
C LEU A 395 -16.86 -1.41 -4.38
N GLY A 396 -17.78 -2.13 -5.04
CA GLY A 396 -19.17 -2.25 -4.63
C GLY A 396 -19.33 -2.86 -3.24
N TRP A 397 -18.53 -3.89 -2.91
CA TRP A 397 -18.54 -4.49 -1.57
C TRP A 397 -18.01 -3.51 -0.52
N VAL A 398 -16.92 -2.79 -0.78
CA VAL A 398 -16.38 -1.77 0.14
C VAL A 398 -17.39 -0.65 0.37
N LEU A 399 -18.07 -0.16 -0.68
CA LEU A 399 -19.14 0.83 -0.54
C LEU A 399 -20.25 0.34 0.39
N GLN A 400 -20.71 -0.91 0.21
CA GLN A 400 -21.71 -1.52 1.09
C GLN A 400 -21.24 -1.55 2.55
N GLN A 401 -19.97 -1.88 2.82
CA GLN A 401 -19.42 -1.88 4.20
C GLN A 401 -19.41 -0.47 4.80
N LEU A 402 -19.11 0.55 4.00
CA LEU A 402 -19.09 1.94 4.45
C LEU A 402 -20.49 2.54 4.68
N GLU A 403 -21.52 2.02 4.00
CA GLU A 403 -22.91 2.45 4.13
C GLU A 403 -23.68 1.74 5.25
N LEU A 404 -23.16 0.64 5.82
CA LEU A 404 -23.82 -0.07 6.91
C LEU A 404 -24.07 0.87 8.11
N PRO A 405 -25.22 0.74 8.84
CA PRO A 405 -25.43 1.52 10.05
C PRO A 405 -24.34 1.25 11.09
N ALA A 406 -23.89 2.28 11.79
CA ALA A 406 -22.93 2.14 12.88
C ALA A 406 -23.55 1.23 13.96
N ARG A 407 -22.96 0.07 14.20
CA ARG A 407 -23.36 -0.85 15.27
C ARG A 407 -22.76 -0.43 16.60
#